data_540aa7fd82521ac4c9ee9ea1f09cdf25
#
_entry.id   540aa7fd82521ac4c9ee9ea1f09cdf25
#
_cell.length_a   1.000
_cell.length_b   1.000
_cell.length_c   1.000
_cell.angle_alpha   90.00
_cell.angle_beta   90.00
_cell.angle_gamma   90.00
#
_symmetry.space_group_name_H-M   'P 1'
#
loop_
_entity.id
_entity.type
_entity.pdbx_description
1 polymer ?
#
loop_
_entity_poly.entity_id
_entity_poly.type
_entity_poly.pdbx_seq_one_letter_code
_entity_poly.pdbx_strand_id
1 'polypeptide(L)'
;MSGRLIYLIGPSGSGKDSLLDAARPRLAECGCRIVRRVITRSAEAVGEAAQGVSPAQFAAMQDEDAFALSWQANGLSYGIPKEIDAWLAAGEDVLVNGSRAHLAQTRERYPTLLVLLLTVDQAVLRQRLIARGRESLADIEERLARNARFTEELIAANGAGLCVLDNSGPLEHTVERLLCCLDQGRSACT
;
A
#
# COMPACT_ATOMS: atom_id res chain seq x y z
N MET A 1 -6.78 -14.76 18.83
CA MET A 1 -6.90 -14.70 17.35
C MET A 1 -5.74 -13.86 16.86
N SER A 2 -5.06 -14.24 15.79
CA SER A 2 -4.00 -13.42 15.18
C SER A 2 -4.60 -12.21 14.48
N GLY A 3 -3.87 -11.09 14.49
CA GLY A 3 -4.23 -9.90 13.71
C GLY A 3 -4.17 -10.16 12.20
N ARG A 4 -4.71 -9.25 11.40
CA ARG A 4 -4.74 -9.36 9.94
C ARG A 4 -3.70 -8.43 9.31
N LEU A 5 -2.97 -8.94 8.33
CA LEU A 5 -2.20 -8.09 7.46
C LEU A 5 -3.13 -7.46 6.41
N ILE A 6 -3.15 -6.15 6.33
CA ILE A 6 -3.92 -5.37 5.36
C ILE A 6 -2.91 -4.77 4.37
N TYR A 7 -3.02 -5.17 3.11
CA TYR A 7 -2.03 -4.83 2.09
C TYR A 7 -2.64 -3.87 1.07
N LEU A 8 -2.36 -2.58 1.24
CA LEU A 8 -2.87 -1.52 0.37
C LEU A 8 -1.98 -1.39 -0.86
N ILE A 9 -2.55 -1.59 -2.03
CA ILE A 9 -1.90 -1.43 -3.33
C ILE A 9 -2.67 -0.47 -4.21
N GLY A 10 -2.03 0.01 -5.24
CA GLY A 10 -2.64 0.94 -6.21
C GLY A 10 -1.59 1.64 -7.04
N PRO A 11 -1.98 2.27 -8.15
CA PRO A 11 -1.06 2.98 -9.03
C PRO A 11 -0.34 4.12 -8.30
N SER A 12 0.84 4.46 -8.81
CA SER A 12 1.53 5.68 -8.36
C SER A 12 0.67 6.90 -8.73
N GLY A 13 0.43 7.76 -7.77
CA GLY A 13 -0.48 8.90 -7.96
C GLY A 13 -1.92 8.66 -7.53
N SER A 14 -2.29 7.44 -7.14
CA SER A 14 -3.66 7.15 -6.67
C SER A 14 -4.03 7.79 -5.34
N GLY A 15 -3.04 8.34 -4.59
CA GLY A 15 -3.29 8.99 -3.31
C GLY A 15 -3.20 8.07 -2.09
N LYS A 16 -2.46 6.95 -2.17
CA LYS A 16 -2.28 6.02 -1.03
C LYS A 16 -1.77 6.72 0.23
N ASP A 17 -0.75 7.56 0.10
CA ASP A 17 -0.16 8.25 1.26
C ASP A 17 -1.16 9.24 1.88
N SER A 18 -1.86 10.02 1.04
CA SER A 18 -2.91 10.93 1.51
C SER A 18 -4.06 10.20 2.21
N LEU A 19 -4.46 9.03 1.68
CA LEU A 19 -5.48 8.18 2.30
C LEU A 19 -5.02 7.68 3.67
N LEU A 20 -3.78 7.18 3.77
CA LEU A 20 -3.24 6.68 5.03
C LEU A 20 -3.10 7.79 6.08
N ASP A 21 -2.66 8.97 5.67
CA ASP A 21 -2.53 10.12 6.58
C ASP A 21 -3.89 10.59 7.09
N ALA A 22 -4.88 10.68 6.21
CA ALA A 22 -6.26 11.07 6.58
C ALA A 22 -6.95 10.01 7.46
N ALA A 23 -6.72 8.72 7.20
CA ALA A 23 -7.34 7.62 7.95
C ALA A 23 -6.62 7.31 9.27
N ARG A 24 -5.38 7.79 9.47
CA ARG A 24 -4.51 7.41 10.61
C ARG A 24 -5.18 7.48 11.99
N PRO A 25 -5.87 8.58 12.38
CA PRO A 25 -6.51 8.65 13.69
C PRO A 25 -7.56 7.55 13.88
N ARG A 26 -8.42 7.37 12.88
CA ARG A 26 -9.53 6.41 12.94
C ARG A 26 -9.04 4.96 12.87
N LEU A 27 -7.97 4.69 12.13
CA LEU A 27 -7.33 3.37 12.10
C LEU A 27 -6.75 3.01 13.48
N ALA A 28 -6.11 3.98 14.15
CA ALA A 28 -5.60 3.78 15.50
C ALA A 28 -6.73 3.48 16.51
N GLU A 29 -7.87 4.17 16.44
CA GLU A 29 -9.07 3.91 17.26
C GLU A 29 -9.62 2.49 17.03
N CYS A 30 -9.52 1.96 15.81
CA CYS A 30 -9.90 0.60 15.45
C CYS A 30 -8.83 -0.46 15.79
N GLY A 31 -7.70 -0.08 16.42
CA GLY A 31 -6.60 -1.00 16.73
C GLY A 31 -5.84 -1.48 15.48
N CYS A 32 -5.81 -0.69 14.42
CA CYS A 32 -5.05 -0.97 13.21
C CYS A 32 -3.79 -0.09 13.15
N ARG A 33 -2.62 -0.71 13.08
CA ARG A 33 -1.34 -0.02 12.95
C ARG A 33 -0.99 0.23 11.49
N ILE A 34 -0.52 1.44 11.16
CA ILE A 34 0.07 1.72 9.85
C ILE A 34 1.59 1.57 9.96
N VAL A 35 2.14 0.68 9.15
CA VAL A 35 3.59 0.42 9.12
C VAL A 35 4.33 1.54 8.43
N ARG A 36 5.42 1.99 9.05
CA ARG A 36 6.38 2.89 8.43
C ARG A 36 7.37 2.08 7.60
N ARG A 37 7.33 2.23 6.28
CA ARG A 37 8.26 1.54 5.37
C ARG A 37 9.68 2.09 5.50
N VAL A 38 10.67 1.23 5.27
CA VAL A 38 12.07 1.63 5.06
C VAL A 38 12.31 1.76 3.56
N ILE A 39 12.90 2.88 3.11
CA ILE A 39 13.10 3.17 1.68
C ILE A 39 14.51 3.71 1.47
N THR A 40 15.21 3.25 0.42
CA THR A 40 16.51 3.79 -0.01
C THR A 40 16.33 5.11 -0.76
N ARG A 41 15.86 6.13 -0.04
CA ARG A 41 15.60 7.47 -0.56
C ARG A 41 16.21 8.50 0.37
N SER A 42 16.70 9.65 -0.15
CA SER A 42 17.15 10.72 0.72
C SER A 42 16.03 11.17 1.66
N ALA A 43 16.37 11.45 2.92
CA ALA A 43 15.42 11.89 3.95
C ALA A 43 14.66 13.17 3.58
N GLU A 44 15.16 13.94 2.59
CA GLU A 44 14.59 15.20 2.10
C GLU A 44 13.48 15.03 1.07
N ALA A 45 13.24 13.79 0.58
CA ALA A 45 12.17 13.54 -0.37
C ALA A 45 10.81 13.58 0.32
N VAL A 46 10.13 14.69 0.19
CA VAL A 46 8.82 14.99 0.78
C VAL A 46 7.73 14.02 0.27
N GLY A 47 6.85 13.56 1.15
CA GLY A 47 5.54 13.02 0.77
C GLY A 47 5.16 11.63 1.23
N GLU A 48 5.97 10.94 2.03
CA GLU A 48 5.59 9.66 2.64
C GLU A 48 6.15 9.57 4.07
N ALA A 49 5.33 9.07 5.00
CA ALA A 49 5.79 8.72 6.36
C ALA A 49 6.66 7.46 6.31
N ALA A 50 7.81 7.52 5.63
CA ALA A 50 8.76 6.44 5.48
C ALA A 50 10.06 6.75 6.23
N GLN A 51 10.82 5.71 6.55
CA GLN A 51 12.17 5.84 7.07
C GLN A 51 13.15 5.80 5.87
N GLY A 52 13.79 6.94 5.59
CA GLY A 52 14.84 7.02 4.57
C GLY A 52 16.15 6.43 5.10
N VAL A 53 16.79 5.58 4.31
CA VAL A 53 18.11 4.99 4.60
C VAL A 53 18.97 4.99 3.35
N SER A 54 20.30 4.92 3.49
CA SER A 54 21.19 4.71 2.36
C SER A 54 21.07 3.28 1.82
N PRO A 55 21.48 3.02 0.55
CA PRO A 55 21.52 1.67 0.01
C PRO A 55 22.39 0.71 0.85
N ALA A 56 23.50 1.19 1.40
CA ALA A 56 24.38 0.39 2.26
C ALA A 56 23.69 0.03 3.59
N GLN A 57 22.98 0.97 4.21
CA GLN A 57 22.20 0.69 5.41
C GLN A 57 21.07 -0.29 5.14
N PHE A 58 20.38 -0.17 4.00
CA PHE A 58 19.32 -1.10 3.61
C PHE A 58 19.86 -2.51 3.43
N ALA A 59 21.02 -2.66 2.75
CA ALA A 59 21.68 -3.95 2.58
C ALA A 59 22.06 -4.58 3.92
N ALA A 60 22.66 -3.82 4.84
CA ALA A 60 22.96 -4.30 6.18
C ALA A 60 21.71 -4.79 6.93
N MET A 61 20.59 -4.04 6.85
CA MET A 61 19.32 -4.45 7.44
C MET A 61 18.78 -5.74 6.81
N GLN A 62 19.00 -5.96 5.50
CA GLN A 62 18.62 -7.22 4.84
C GLN A 62 19.46 -8.39 5.34
N ASP A 63 20.77 -8.20 5.46
CA ASP A 63 21.71 -9.23 5.97
C ASP A 63 21.39 -9.62 7.43
N GLU A 64 20.88 -8.68 8.22
CA GLU A 64 20.40 -8.88 9.59
C GLU A 64 18.97 -9.46 9.66
N ASP A 65 18.36 -9.80 8.53
CA ASP A 65 16.98 -10.31 8.44
C ASP A 65 15.93 -9.37 9.10
N ALA A 66 16.14 -8.05 8.97
CA ALA A 66 15.30 -7.04 9.62
C ALA A 66 13.92 -6.85 8.96
N PHE A 67 13.71 -7.41 7.75
CA PHE A 67 12.48 -7.20 6.99
C PHE A 67 11.60 -8.44 6.93
N ALA A 68 10.30 -8.24 7.16
CA ALA A 68 9.27 -9.22 6.87
C ALA A 68 9.01 -9.33 5.35
N LEU A 69 9.04 -8.19 4.66
CA LEU A 69 8.90 -8.10 3.21
C LEU A 69 9.90 -7.09 2.68
N SER A 70 10.51 -7.36 1.52
CA SER A 70 11.35 -6.38 0.82
C SER A 70 11.21 -6.53 -0.69
N TRP A 71 11.30 -5.41 -1.42
CA TRP A 71 11.24 -5.40 -2.89
C TRP A 71 11.96 -4.19 -3.47
N GLN A 72 12.19 -4.26 -4.77
CA GLN A 72 12.71 -3.13 -5.54
C GLN A 72 11.65 -2.61 -6.51
N ALA A 73 11.55 -1.29 -6.62
CA ALA A 73 10.68 -0.62 -7.59
C ALA A 73 11.20 0.79 -7.89
N ASN A 74 11.15 1.18 -9.16
CA ASN A 74 11.57 2.52 -9.62
C ASN A 74 12.99 2.92 -9.16
N GLY A 75 13.92 1.97 -9.15
CA GLY A 75 15.31 2.20 -8.74
C GLY A 75 15.52 2.36 -7.22
N LEU A 76 14.51 2.11 -6.42
CA LEU A 76 14.55 2.17 -4.96
C LEU A 76 14.30 0.79 -4.35
N SER A 77 14.86 0.55 -3.16
CA SER A 77 14.54 -0.61 -2.33
C SER A 77 13.57 -0.20 -1.23
N TYR A 78 12.62 -1.09 -0.96
CA TYR A 78 11.57 -0.94 0.03
C TYR A 78 11.59 -2.11 1.00
N GLY A 79 11.47 -1.83 2.29
CA GLY A 79 11.42 -2.85 3.34
C GLY A 79 10.26 -2.61 4.29
N ILE A 80 9.60 -3.68 4.68
CA ILE A 80 8.62 -3.70 5.77
C ILE A 80 9.31 -4.35 6.97
N PRO A 81 9.44 -3.65 8.10
CA PRO A 81 10.12 -4.19 9.27
C PRO A 81 9.48 -5.48 9.79
N LYS A 82 10.31 -6.38 10.31
CA LYS A 82 9.89 -7.69 10.83
C LYS A 82 9.02 -7.59 12.09
N GLU A 83 9.02 -6.42 12.74
CA GLU A 83 8.17 -6.15 13.92
C GLU A 83 6.67 -6.35 13.66
N ILE A 84 6.22 -6.30 12.38
CA ILE A 84 4.83 -6.60 12.01
C ILE A 84 4.42 -8.01 12.43
N ASP A 85 5.33 -8.98 12.43
CA ASP A 85 5.04 -10.37 12.81
C ASP A 85 4.64 -10.46 14.30
N ALA A 86 5.31 -9.67 15.16
CA ALA A 86 4.98 -9.59 16.58
C ALA A 86 3.62 -8.92 16.81
N TRP A 87 3.29 -7.84 16.07
CA TRP A 87 2.00 -7.16 16.18
C TRP A 87 0.86 -8.06 15.71
N LEU A 88 1.02 -8.76 14.59
CA LEU A 88 0.06 -9.74 14.10
C LEU A 88 -0.16 -10.89 15.10
N ALA A 89 0.92 -11.39 15.71
CA ALA A 89 0.84 -12.42 16.73
C ALA A 89 0.10 -11.93 18.00
N ALA A 90 0.25 -10.63 18.34
CA ALA A 90 -0.47 -9.98 19.44
C ALA A 90 -1.96 -9.73 19.13
N GLY A 91 -2.43 -10.03 17.92
CA GLY A 91 -3.82 -9.82 17.50
C GLY A 91 -4.12 -8.41 16.95
N GLU A 92 -3.09 -7.60 16.69
CA GLU A 92 -3.26 -6.28 16.12
C GLU A 92 -3.35 -6.34 14.60
N ASP A 93 -4.28 -5.61 14.01
CA ASP A 93 -4.35 -5.43 12.55
C ASP A 93 -3.21 -4.50 12.09
N VAL A 94 -2.57 -4.85 11.00
CA VAL A 94 -1.40 -4.14 10.47
C VAL A 94 -1.62 -3.75 9.02
N LEU A 95 -1.62 -2.45 8.72
CA LEU A 95 -1.78 -1.92 7.36
C LEU A 95 -0.43 -1.54 6.76
N VAL A 96 -0.15 -2.08 5.59
CA VAL A 96 1.08 -1.89 4.81
C VAL A 96 0.77 -1.21 3.49
N ASN A 97 1.48 -0.12 3.16
CA ASN A 97 1.52 0.42 1.81
C ASN A 97 2.44 -0.44 0.95
N GLY A 98 1.85 -1.37 0.19
CA GLY A 98 2.52 -2.44 -0.51
C GLY A 98 2.80 -2.16 -2.00
N SER A 99 3.39 -3.15 -2.65
CA SER A 99 3.65 -3.17 -4.08
C SER A 99 2.76 -4.18 -4.79
N ARG A 100 2.13 -3.77 -5.88
CA ARG A 100 1.34 -4.67 -6.74
C ARG A 100 2.17 -5.84 -7.26
N ALA A 101 3.40 -5.56 -7.70
CA ALA A 101 4.29 -6.58 -8.23
C ALA A 101 4.76 -7.60 -7.18
N HIS A 102 4.72 -7.23 -5.89
CA HIS A 102 5.15 -8.09 -4.79
C HIS A 102 3.99 -8.81 -4.07
N LEU A 103 2.76 -8.67 -4.59
CA LEU A 103 1.56 -9.23 -3.95
C LEU A 103 1.60 -10.76 -3.86
N ALA A 104 2.10 -11.45 -4.90
CA ALA A 104 2.17 -12.91 -4.92
C ALA A 104 3.05 -13.44 -3.79
N GLN A 105 4.28 -12.92 -3.66
CA GLN A 105 5.20 -13.29 -2.58
C GLN A 105 4.65 -12.92 -1.20
N THR A 106 3.95 -11.77 -1.10
CA THR A 106 3.31 -11.39 0.17
C THR A 106 2.25 -12.39 0.58
N ARG A 107 1.46 -12.92 -0.37
CA ARG A 107 0.46 -13.97 -0.11
C ARG A 107 1.05 -15.30 0.31
N GLU A 108 2.19 -15.67 -0.23
CA GLU A 108 2.91 -16.88 0.20
C GLU A 108 3.28 -16.82 1.68
N ARG A 109 3.75 -15.65 2.14
CA ARG A 109 4.12 -15.44 3.54
C ARG A 109 2.91 -15.21 4.46
N TYR A 110 1.90 -14.48 3.98
CA TYR A 110 0.69 -14.13 4.73
C TYR A 110 -0.57 -14.56 3.96
N PRO A 111 -0.94 -15.85 3.99
CA PRO A 111 -2.05 -16.39 3.16
C PRO A 111 -3.41 -15.75 3.44
N THR A 112 -3.62 -15.25 4.66
CA THR A 112 -4.89 -14.65 5.11
C THR A 112 -4.92 -13.11 4.98
N LEU A 113 -3.98 -12.51 4.23
CA LEU A 113 -3.92 -11.06 4.07
C LEU A 113 -5.18 -10.51 3.38
N LEU A 114 -5.64 -9.36 3.84
CA LEU A 114 -6.68 -8.57 3.19
C LEU A 114 -6.04 -7.64 2.15
N VAL A 115 -6.39 -7.79 0.88
CA VAL A 115 -5.88 -6.91 -0.17
C VAL A 115 -6.86 -5.76 -0.42
N LEU A 116 -6.35 -4.54 -0.30
CA LEU A 116 -7.07 -3.31 -0.65
C LEU A 116 -6.46 -2.73 -1.94
N LEU A 117 -7.26 -2.60 -2.99
CA LEU A 117 -6.86 -1.97 -4.24
C LEU A 117 -7.41 -0.55 -4.31
N LEU A 118 -6.54 0.44 -4.20
CA LEU A 118 -6.92 1.82 -4.43
C LEU A 118 -6.94 2.10 -5.94
N THR A 119 -8.11 2.42 -6.47
CA THR A 119 -8.32 2.83 -7.86
C THR A 119 -8.58 4.33 -7.97
N VAL A 120 -8.39 4.87 -9.14
CA VAL A 120 -8.73 6.26 -9.50
C VAL A 120 -9.15 6.27 -10.95
N ASP A 121 -10.20 7.03 -11.27
CA ASP A 121 -10.57 7.33 -12.65
C ASP A 121 -9.38 7.82 -13.47
N GLN A 122 -9.26 7.37 -14.73
CA GLN A 122 -8.10 7.67 -15.56
C GLN A 122 -7.93 9.18 -15.80
N ALA A 123 -9.02 9.93 -15.98
CA ALA A 123 -8.96 11.37 -16.22
C ALA A 123 -8.45 12.09 -14.96
N VAL A 124 -8.93 11.68 -13.78
CA VAL A 124 -8.47 12.22 -12.50
C VAL A 124 -7.00 11.88 -12.24
N LEU A 125 -6.60 10.64 -12.48
CA LEU A 125 -5.20 10.22 -12.30
C LEU A 125 -4.27 10.98 -13.28
N ARG A 126 -4.69 11.15 -14.53
CA ARG A 126 -3.97 11.94 -15.53
C ARG A 126 -3.74 13.37 -15.07
N GLN A 127 -4.77 14.04 -14.57
CA GLN A 127 -4.66 15.40 -14.03
C GLN A 127 -3.68 15.47 -12.85
N ARG A 128 -3.74 14.51 -11.93
CA ARG A 128 -2.82 14.43 -10.78
C ARG A 128 -1.36 14.25 -11.21
N LEU A 129 -1.11 13.42 -12.22
CA LEU A 129 0.24 13.18 -12.74
C LEU A 129 0.79 14.41 -13.48
N ILE A 130 -0.04 15.09 -14.29
CA ILE A 130 0.33 16.34 -14.96
C ILE A 130 0.66 17.43 -13.93
N ALA A 131 -0.18 17.61 -12.92
CA ALA A 131 0.03 18.61 -11.88
C ALA A 131 1.33 18.39 -11.07
N ARG A 132 1.83 17.15 -10.98
CA ARG A 132 3.12 16.84 -10.35
C ARG A 132 4.33 17.29 -11.18
N GLY A 133 4.19 17.43 -12.50
CA GLY A 133 5.22 17.96 -13.40
C GLY A 133 6.53 17.17 -13.46
N ARG A 134 6.49 15.85 -13.19
CA ARG A 134 7.70 15.00 -13.10
C ARG A 134 7.97 14.17 -14.33
N GLU A 135 7.02 14.09 -15.26
CA GLU A 135 7.02 13.19 -16.41
C GLU A 135 6.49 13.91 -17.66
N SER A 136 6.90 13.43 -18.83
CA SER A 136 6.32 13.89 -20.09
C SER A 136 4.88 13.39 -20.26
N LEU A 137 4.09 14.04 -21.11
CA LEU A 137 2.73 13.59 -21.41
C LEU A 137 2.72 12.17 -21.99
N ALA A 138 3.72 11.82 -22.84
CA ALA A 138 3.84 10.49 -23.41
C ALA A 138 4.06 9.42 -22.32
N ASP A 139 4.94 9.68 -21.35
CA ASP A 139 5.19 8.77 -20.22
C ASP A 139 3.94 8.60 -19.35
N ILE A 140 3.18 9.69 -19.17
CA ILE A 140 1.90 9.65 -18.40
C ILE A 140 0.90 8.74 -19.12
N GLU A 141 0.68 8.89 -20.43
CA GLU A 141 -0.27 8.07 -21.18
C GLU A 141 0.13 6.58 -21.15
N GLU A 142 1.43 6.27 -21.35
CA GLU A 142 1.92 4.90 -21.23
C GLU A 142 1.70 4.31 -19.82
N ARG A 143 1.95 5.12 -18.80
CA ARG A 143 1.71 4.73 -17.40
C ARG A 143 0.24 4.46 -17.14
N LEU A 144 -0.67 5.31 -17.63
CA LEU A 144 -2.11 5.13 -17.48
C LEU A 144 -2.60 3.82 -18.14
N ALA A 145 -2.12 3.54 -19.35
CA ALA A 145 -2.46 2.31 -20.07
C ALA A 145 -1.98 1.06 -19.30
N ARG A 146 -0.74 1.06 -18.79
CA ARG A 146 -0.21 -0.02 -17.95
C ARG A 146 -1.01 -0.21 -16.67
N ASN A 147 -1.39 0.89 -16.01
CA ASN A 147 -2.16 0.84 -14.78
C ASN A 147 -3.57 0.27 -14.98
N ALA A 148 -4.26 0.66 -16.06
CA ALA A 148 -5.58 0.14 -16.38
C ALA A 148 -5.55 -1.38 -16.60
N ARG A 149 -4.65 -1.86 -17.46
CA ARG A 149 -4.46 -3.29 -17.73
C ARG A 149 -4.18 -4.08 -16.45
N PHE A 150 -3.24 -3.60 -15.64
CA PHE A 150 -2.90 -4.28 -14.38
C PHE A 150 -4.08 -4.32 -13.40
N THR A 151 -4.86 -3.24 -13.33
CA THR A 151 -6.05 -3.18 -12.45
C THR A 151 -7.10 -4.20 -12.88
N GLU A 152 -7.39 -4.29 -14.18
CA GLU A 152 -8.33 -5.26 -14.74
C GLU A 152 -7.87 -6.71 -14.48
N GLU A 153 -6.60 -7.02 -14.76
CA GLU A 153 -6.01 -8.34 -14.51
C GLU A 153 -6.08 -8.73 -13.02
N LEU A 154 -5.79 -7.77 -12.13
CA LEU A 154 -5.83 -8.02 -10.69
C LEU A 154 -7.25 -8.28 -10.18
N ILE A 155 -8.23 -7.51 -10.63
CA ILE A 155 -9.65 -7.70 -10.29
C ILE A 155 -10.13 -9.07 -10.82
N ALA A 156 -9.81 -9.40 -12.06
CA ALA A 156 -10.18 -10.68 -12.66
C ALA A 156 -9.58 -11.88 -11.91
N ALA A 157 -8.31 -11.76 -11.47
CA ALA A 157 -7.60 -12.84 -10.79
C ALA A 157 -8.03 -13.05 -9.32
N ASN A 158 -8.59 -12.04 -8.66
CA ASN A 158 -8.80 -12.08 -7.21
C ASN A 158 -10.28 -12.10 -6.78
N GLY A 159 -11.21 -11.78 -7.64
CA GLY A 159 -12.65 -11.85 -7.37
C GLY A 159 -13.05 -11.23 -6.01
N ALA A 160 -13.75 -12.02 -5.19
CA ALA A 160 -14.25 -11.60 -3.88
C ALA A 160 -13.15 -11.40 -2.80
N GLY A 161 -11.91 -11.85 -3.05
CA GLY A 161 -10.77 -11.70 -2.13
C GLY A 161 -10.08 -10.33 -2.21
N LEU A 162 -10.65 -9.36 -2.94
CA LEU A 162 -10.10 -8.03 -3.16
C LEU A 162 -11.13 -6.96 -2.77
N CYS A 163 -10.78 -6.07 -1.86
CA CYS A 163 -11.59 -4.88 -1.59
C CYS A 163 -11.10 -3.72 -2.49
N VAL A 164 -11.97 -3.22 -3.35
CA VAL A 164 -11.66 -2.10 -4.25
C VAL A 164 -12.14 -0.79 -3.63
N LEU A 165 -11.21 0.17 -3.51
CA LEU A 165 -11.45 1.51 -2.99
C LEU A 165 -11.28 2.52 -4.12
N ASP A 166 -12.34 3.20 -4.52
CA ASP A 166 -12.26 4.29 -5.49
C ASP A 166 -11.91 5.61 -4.80
N ASN A 167 -10.82 6.25 -5.26
CA ASN A 167 -10.34 7.54 -4.78
C ASN A 167 -10.43 8.64 -5.85
N SER A 168 -11.44 8.55 -6.69
CA SER A 168 -11.72 9.57 -7.72
C SER A 168 -12.43 10.80 -7.17
N GLY A 169 -13.18 10.63 -6.08
CA GLY A 169 -13.96 11.68 -5.42
C GLY A 169 -13.29 12.25 -4.16
N PRO A 170 -14.09 12.79 -3.23
CA PRO A 170 -13.61 13.31 -1.94
C PRO A 170 -12.92 12.25 -1.11
N LEU A 171 -11.77 12.59 -0.54
CA LEU A 171 -10.91 11.68 0.22
C LEU A 171 -11.65 11.06 1.43
N GLU A 172 -12.52 11.82 2.06
CA GLU A 172 -13.32 11.38 3.21
C GLU A 172 -14.18 10.15 2.88
N HIS A 173 -14.76 10.09 1.68
CA HIS A 173 -15.54 8.94 1.23
C HIS A 173 -14.66 7.69 1.09
N THR A 174 -13.41 7.87 0.63
CA THR A 174 -12.45 6.75 0.53
C THR A 174 -12.03 6.26 1.91
N VAL A 175 -11.85 7.18 2.89
CA VAL A 175 -11.57 6.83 4.29
C VAL A 175 -12.72 6.00 4.89
N GLU A 176 -13.98 6.43 4.70
CA GLU A 176 -15.16 5.69 5.19
C GLU A 176 -15.23 4.28 4.60
N ARG A 177 -15.00 4.15 3.31
CA ARG A 177 -14.99 2.84 2.64
C ARG A 177 -13.85 1.95 3.13
N LEU A 178 -12.66 2.51 3.36
CA LEU A 178 -11.53 1.80 3.95
C LEU A 178 -11.93 1.18 5.30
N LEU A 179 -12.50 1.96 6.19
CA LEU A 179 -12.94 1.49 7.52
C LEU A 179 -14.03 0.42 7.41
N CYS A 180 -15.01 0.61 6.52
CA CYS A 180 -16.05 -0.37 6.26
C CYS A 180 -15.47 -1.73 5.79
N CYS A 181 -14.46 -1.72 4.90
CA CYS A 181 -13.78 -2.95 4.46
C CYS A 181 -13.07 -3.67 5.62
N LEU A 182 -12.52 -2.93 6.57
CA LEU A 182 -11.86 -3.53 7.74
C LEU A 182 -12.88 -4.18 8.70
N ASP A 183 -14.03 -3.55 8.90
CA ASP A 183 -15.09 -4.07 9.76
C ASP A 183 -15.76 -5.33 9.19
N GLN A 184 -16.06 -5.33 7.89
CA GLN A 184 -16.64 -6.51 7.21
C GLN A 184 -15.71 -7.71 7.26
N GLY A 185 -14.40 -7.52 7.12
CA GLY A 185 -13.42 -8.57 7.23
C GLY A 185 -13.27 -9.13 8.66
N ARG A 186 -13.72 -8.42 9.71
CA ARG A 186 -13.77 -8.94 11.08
C ARG A 186 -14.99 -9.82 11.30
N SER A 187 -16.13 -9.45 10.73
CA SER A 187 -17.39 -10.21 10.87
C SER A 187 -17.40 -11.54 10.11
N ALA A 188 -16.55 -11.73 9.12
CA ALA A 188 -16.45 -12.97 8.35
C ALA A 188 -15.55 -14.03 9.02
N CYS A 189 -14.84 -13.70 10.10
CA CYS A 189 -13.95 -14.59 10.85
C CYS A 189 -14.53 -15.07 12.18
N THR A 190 -15.80 -14.78 12.48
CA THR A 190 -16.54 -15.28 13.66
C THR A 190 -17.51 -16.36 13.23
#